data_f3ddebbec1f02fcfbe3ce64a63fe2456
#
_entry.id   f3ddebbec1f02fcfbe3ce64a63fe2456
#
_cell.length_a   1.000
_cell.length_b   1.000
_cell.length_c   1.000
_cell.angle_alpha   90.00
_cell.angle_beta   90.00
_cell.angle_gamma   90.00
#
_symmetry.space_group_name_H-M   'P 1'
#
loop_
_entity.id
_entity.type
_entity.pdbx_description
1 polymer ?
#
loop_
_entity_poly.entity_id
_entity_poly.type
_entity_poly.pdbx_seq_one_letter_code
_entity_poly.pdbx_strand_id
1 'polypeptide(L)'
;EKISKLTYQGKESDKKLIEILNKIKKTGENNKYDCLIGISGGLDSCYTAYLAKKYNLRALLVHMDNGWDTDIGKRNIENIVKKLGFDYINYKLDWEEFRDLQLSFLKASVPEIETPTDIAILAVNHVIASQNNIKYIISGGNYVTEGILPKSWHYDVKDYKYIKSIHKQYGTKDLDNLPIFDYKKEMYYKFVKGIRMIYILNYIKYNPNEVLETLQKEFDWQYYNWKHYESLYTQFVQKYILPAKFNIDYRKTTLSTMICSGLITRDEALEILKEKPYNQTYVDTIKPIICEKLEISIDEFNDIMQAKPKTYKDFKNSKRKLEFIYKIYRKLFN
;
A
#
# COMPACT_ATOMS: atom_id res chain seq x y z
N GLU A 1 -23.60 -0.75 2.37
CA GLU A 1 -24.16 -2.10 2.12
C GLU A 1 -23.20 -3.06 1.45
N LYS A 2 -22.43 -2.67 0.40
CA LYS A 2 -21.42 -3.57 -0.21
C LYS A 2 -20.22 -3.83 0.71
N ILE A 3 -19.70 -2.79 1.36
CA ILE A 3 -18.52 -2.89 2.25
C ILE A 3 -18.83 -3.75 3.46
N SER A 4 -20.00 -3.54 4.10
CA SER A 4 -20.40 -4.32 5.27
C SER A 4 -20.48 -5.83 5.00
N LYS A 5 -20.69 -6.25 3.75
CA LYS A 5 -20.68 -7.67 3.34
C LYS A 5 -19.26 -8.22 3.10
N LEU A 6 -18.26 -7.35 2.98
CA LEU A 6 -16.86 -7.71 2.73
C LEU A 6 -16.00 -7.71 4.00
N THR A 7 -16.54 -7.18 5.09
CA THR A 7 -15.93 -7.19 6.43
C THR A 7 -16.36 -8.43 7.23
N TYR A 8 -15.88 -8.55 8.45
CA TYR A 8 -16.18 -9.66 9.34
C TYR A 8 -17.69 -9.93 9.53
N GLN A 9 -18.14 -11.17 9.31
CA GLN A 9 -19.53 -11.64 9.36
C GLN A 9 -19.73 -12.71 10.45
N GLY A 10 -19.10 -12.55 11.62
CA GLY A 10 -19.23 -13.50 12.73
C GLY A 10 -18.72 -14.90 12.39
N LYS A 11 -19.47 -15.94 12.82
CA LYS A 11 -19.08 -17.37 12.68
C LYS A 11 -18.72 -17.78 11.25
N GLU A 12 -19.30 -17.15 10.22
CA GLU A 12 -18.96 -17.45 8.83
C GLU A 12 -17.54 -17.01 8.49
N SER A 13 -17.14 -15.82 8.93
CA SER A 13 -15.79 -15.33 8.75
C SER A 13 -14.78 -16.16 9.55
N ASP A 14 -15.12 -16.55 10.80
CA ASP A 14 -14.28 -17.41 11.62
C ASP A 14 -13.99 -18.74 10.92
N LYS A 15 -15.04 -19.39 10.37
CA LYS A 15 -14.90 -20.62 9.61
C LYS A 15 -14.00 -20.44 8.39
N LYS A 16 -14.23 -19.40 7.60
CA LYS A 16 -13.40 -19.08 6.43
C LYS A 16 -11.95 -18.81 6.81
N LEU A 17 -11.71 -18.10 7.91
CA LEU A 17 -10.36 -17.86 8.43
C LEU A 17 -9.63 -19.17 8.72
N ILE A 18 -10.29 -20.09 9.45
CA ILE A 18 -9.71 -21.41 9.79
C ILE A 18 -9.38 -22.20 8.51
N GLU A 19 -10.30 -22.22 7.53
CA GLU A 19 -10.09 -22.89 6.24
C GLU A 19 -8.88 -22.30 5.49
N ILE A 20 -8.74 -20.97 5.46
CA ILE A 20 -7.63 -20.26 4.83
C ILE A 20 -6.31 -20.62 5.54
N LEU A 21 -6.27 -20.53 6.87
CA LEU A 21 -5.08 -20.85 7.66
C LEU A 21 -4.63 -22.31 7.46
N ASN A 22 -5.55 -23.25 7.48
CA ASN A 22 -5.26 -24.66 7.24
C ASN A 22 -4.70 -24.89 5.82
N LYS A 23 -5.26 -24.18 4.83
CA LYS A 23 -4.78 -24.27 3.45
C LYS A 23 -3.38 -23.67 3.28
N ILE A 24 -3.09 -22.54 3.94
CA ILE A 24 -1.76 -21.93 3.96
C ILE A 24 -0.74 -22.93 4.56
N LYS A 25 -1.03 -23.48 5.75
CA LYS A 25 -0.16 -24.46 6.44
C LYS A 25 0.08 -25.70 5.60
N LYS A 26 -0.98 -26.29 5.05
CA LYS A 26 -0.88 -27.49 4.21
C LYS A 26 -0.02 -27.22 2.95
N THR A 27 -0.19 -26.07 2.32
CA THR A 27 0.58 -25.70 1.13
C THR A 27 2.05 -25.44 1.43
N GLY A 28 2.35 -24.90 2.63
CA GLY A 28 3.71 -24.62 3.10
C GLY A 28 4.40 -25.79 3.79
N GLU A 29 3.74 -26.93 3.99
CA GLU A 29 4.20 -28.05 4.84
C GLU A 29 5.65 -28.46 4.56
N ASN A 30 6.01 -28.58 3.28
CA ASN A 30 7.35 -28.98 2.84
C ASN A 30 8.28 -27.78 2.52
N ASN A 31 7.87 -26.57 2.82
CA ASN A 31 8.65 -25.35 2.59
C ASN A 31 9.17 -24.78 3.91
N LYS A 32 10.20 -23.95 3.84
CA LYS A 32 10.70 -23.22 5.02
C LYS A 32 9.63 -22.26 5.58
N TYR A 33 8.81 -21.69 4.71
CA TYR A 33 7.78 -20.70 5.06
C TYR A 33 6.41 -21.12 4.57
N ASP A 34 5.37 -20.81 5.35
CA ASP A 34 3.97 -21.00 5.00
C ASP A 34 3.45 -19.83 4.16
N CYS A 35 3.93 -18.62 4.48
CA CYS A 35 3.48 -17.38 3.84
C CYS A 35 4.57 -16.29 3.85
N LEU A 36 4.36 -15.26 3.01
CA LEU A 36 5.09 -13.99 3.04
C LEU A 36 4.17 -12.90 3.56
N ILE A 37 4.70 -11.97 4.35
CA ILE A 37 3.99 -10.78 4.81
C ILE A 37 4.82 -9.56 4.45
N GLY A 38 4.24 -8.65 3.64
CA GLY A 38 4.82 -7.33 3.42
C GLY A 38 4.64 -6.48 4.68
N ILE A 39 5.75 -5.98 5.24
CA ILE A 39 5.74 -5.15 6.44
C ILE A 39 6.25 -3.75 6.14
N SER A 40 5.46 -2.72 6.48
CA SER A 40 5.80 -1.30 6.26
C SER A 40 6.11 -0.53 7.55
N GLY A 41 5.97 -1.19 8.73
CA GLY A 41 5.97 -0.49 10.01
C GLY A 41 4.63 0.16 10.36
N GLY A 42 3.67 0.11 9.44
CA GLY A 42 2.30 0.57 9.63
C GLY A 42 1.45 -0.38 10.47
N LEU A 43 0.37 0.17 11.06
CA LEU A 43 -0.51 -0.54 12.00
C LEU A 43 -0.99 -1.89 11.43
N ASP A 44 -1.55 -1.87 10.23
CA ASP A 44 -2.20 -3.03 9.61
C ASP A 44 -1.19 -4.14 9.27
N SER A 45 -0.02 -3.79 8.72
CA SER A 45 1.02 -4.75 8.37
C SER A 45 1.67 -5.39 9.60
N CYS A 46 1.94 -4.58 10.64
CA CYS A 46 2.48 -5.07 11.91
C CYS A 46 1.50 -6.01 12.61
N TYR A 47 0.21 -5.66 12.62
CA TYR A 47 -0.81 -6.54 13.20
C TYR A 47 -1.00 -7.83 12.41
N THR A 48 -0.87 -7.79 11.10
CA THR A 48 -0.88 -8.99 10.26
C THR A 48 0.26 -9.93 10.61
N ALA A 49 1.46 -9.40 10.87
CA ALA A 49 2.59 -10.20 11.33
C ALA A 49 2.34 -10.81 12.73
N TYR A 50 1.75 -10.04 13.64
CA TYR A 50 1.31 -10.54 14.96
C TYR A 50 0.31 -11.70 14.81
N LEU A 51 -0.71 -11.55 13.96
CA LEU A 51 -1.69 -12.61 13.71
C LEU A 51 -1.05 -13.87 13.13
N ALA A 52 -0.08 -13.76 12.23
CA ALA A 52 0.65 -14.91 11.73
C ALA A 52 1.31 -15.71 12.86
N LYS A 53 1.93 -15.02 13.83
CA LYS A 53 2.49 -15.67 15.03
C LYS A 53 1.40 -16.31 15.88
N LYS A 54 0.32 -15.58 16.15
CA LYS A 54 -0.82 -16.06 16.93
C LYS A 54 -1.45 -17.34 16.34
N TYR A 55 -1.48 -17.43 15.01
CA TYR A 55 -2.01 -18.60 14.31
C TYR A 55 -0.95 -19.68 13.98
N ASN A 56 0.26 -19.54 14.54
CA ASN A 56 1.37 -20.48 14.32
C ASN A 56 1.70 -20.69 12.83
N LEU A 57 1.79 -19.62 12.06
CA LEU A 57 2.32 -19.62 10.69
C LEU A 57 3.83 -19.34 10.72
N ARG A 58 4.57 -20.01 9.83
CA ARG A 58 5.99 -19.72 9.56
C ARG A 58 6.04 -18.65 8.48
N ALA A 59 6.13 -17.40 8.90
CA ALA A 59 6.10 -16.27 7.98
C ALA A 59 7.52 -15.79 7.61
N LEU A 60 7.70 -15.36 6.36
CA LEU A 60 8.81 -14.53 5.93
C LEU A 60 8.32 -13.08 5.88
N LEU A 61 8.91 -12.20 6.68
CA LEU A 61 8.62 -10.77 6.65
C LEU A 61 9.46 -10.09 5.57
N VAL A 62 8.83 -9.26 4.74
CA VAL A 62 9.52 -8.53 3.67
C VAL A 62 9.17 -7.06 3.74
N HIS A 63 10.17 -6.22 3.90
CA HIS A 63 10.06 -4.78 3.79
C HIS A 63 10.61 -4.31 2.43
N MET A 64 9.87 -3.48 1.74
CA MET A 64 10.32 -2.82 0.52
C MET A 64 10.81 -1.41 0.89
N ASP A 65 12.11 -1.27 1.03
CA ASP A 65 12.79 -0.02 1.36
C ASP A 65 12.95 0.84 0.10
N ASN A 66 12.14 1.87 0.01
CA ASN A 66 12.16 2.85 -1.07
C ASN A 66 12.84 4.18 -0.66
N GLY A 67 13.54 4.19 0.46
CA GLY A 67 14.28 5.34 0.97
C GLY A 67 13.42 6.40 1.69
N TRP A 68 12.12 6.20 1.86
CA TRP A 68 11.23 7.19 2.46
C TRP A 68 10.74 6.87 3.88
N ASP A 69 11.22 5.78 4.48
CA ASP A 69 10.80 5.40 5.82
C ASP A 69 11.17 6.45 6.86
N THR A 70 10.23 6.75 7.73
CA THR A 70 10.48 7.54 8.93
C THR A 70 11.23 6.71 9.98
N ASP A 71 11.93 7.36 10.91
CA ASP A 71 12.61 6.66 12.01
C ASP A 71 11.63 5.86 12.88
N ILE A 72 10.39 6.36 13.02
CA ILE A 72 9.33 5.64 13.73
C ILE A 72 8.94 4.38 12.97
N GLY A 73 8.74 4.48 11.64
CA GLY A 73 8.43 3.34 10.80
C GLY A 73 9.49 2.25 10.87
N LYS A 74 10.78 2.61 10.78
CA LYS A 74 11.91 1.69 10.92
C LYS A 74 11.92 1.00 12.29
N ARG A 75 11.80 1.77 13.37
CA ARG A 75 11.75 1.23 14.74
C ARG A 75 10.58 0.27 14.94
N ASN A 76 9.42 0.60 14.40
CA ASN A 76 8.25 -0.28 14.46
C ASN A 76 8.53 -1.63 13.77
N ILE A 77 9.16 -1.62 12.59
CA ILE A 77 9.57 -2.85 11.89
C ILE A 77 10.56 -3.66 12.76
N GLU A 78 11.62 -3.01 13.24
CA GLU A 78 12.66 -3.65 14.06
C GLU A 78 12.08 -4.31 15.32
N ASN A 79 11.18 -3.61 16.02
CA ASN A 79 10.52 -4.13 17.21
C ASN A 79 9.65 -5.35 16.91
N ILE A 80 8.87 -5.31 15.83
CA ILE A 80 8.04 -6.43 15.39
C ILE A 80 8.90 -7.63 14.99
N VAL A 81 9.92 -7.43 14.15
CA VAL A 81 10.82 -8.50 13.70
C VAL A 81 11.51 -9.17 14.90
N LYS A 82 12.08 -8.37 15.79
CA LYS A 82 12.78 -8.86 16.99
C LYS A 82 11.87 -9.66 17.92
N LYS A 83 10.67 -9.16 18.22
CA LYS A 83 9.77 -9.81 19.19
C LYS A 83 9.05 -11.03 18.62
N LEU A 84 8.71 -11.03 17.32
CA LEU A 84 8.09 -12.19 16.68
C LEU A 84 9.08 -13.30 16.33
N GLY A 85 10.37 -12.95 16.09
CA GLY A 85 11.41 -13.90 15.73
C GLY A 85 11.20 -14.54 14.36
N PHE A 86 10.55 -13.87 13.43
CA PHE A 86 10.43 -14.29 12.04
C PHE A 86 11.67 -13.90 11.23
N ASP A 87 11.98 -14.66 10.20
CA ASP A 87 12.96 -14.25 9.20
C ASP A 87 12.49 -12.98 8.49
N TYR A 88 13.43 -12.10 8.21
CA TYR A 88 13.17 -10.77 7.66
C TYR A 88 14.09 -10.46 6.49
N ILE A 89 13.55 -9.87 5.45
CA ILE A 89 14.27 -9.34 4.30
C ILE A 89 13.94 -7.84 4.17
N ASN A 90 14.98 -7.00 4.23
CA ASN A 90 14.89 -5.61 3.78
C ASN A 90 15.30 -5.54 2.31
N TYR A 91 14.34 -5.38 1.41
CA TYR A 91 14.57 -5.25 -0.02
C TYR A 91 14.73 -3.77 -0.38
N LYS A 92 15.97 -3.35 -0.58
CA LYS A 92 16.27 -1.98 -1.02
C LYS A 92 16.06 -1.85 -2.52
N LEU A 93 15.25 -0.88 -2.93
CA LEU A 93 15.14 -0.50 -4.33
C LEU A 93 16.40 0.24 -4.79
N ASP A 94 16.69 0.19 -6.09
CA ASP A 94 17.63 1.12 -6.70
C ASP A 94 17.06 2.54 -6.56
N TRP A 95 17.69 3.34 -5.69
CA TRP A 95 17.18 4.66 -5.34
C TRP A 95 17.15 5.60 -6.55
N GLU A 96 18.16 5.55 -7.41
CA GLU A 96 18.29 6.44 -8.56
C GLU A 96 17.16 6.21 -9.57
N GLU A 97 16.87 4.95 -9.88
CA GLU A 97 15.78 4.59 -10.79
C GLU A 97 14.39 4.87 -10.14
N PHE A 98 14.25 4.55 -8.85
CA PHE A 98 13.01 4.75 -8.13
C PHE A 98 12.68 6.24 -7.97
N ARG A 99 13.66 7.06 -7.60
CA ARG A 99 13.55 8.51 -7.51
C ARG A 99 13.15 9.13 -8.86
N ASP A 100 13.80 8.73 -9.94
CA ASP A 100 13.50 9.23 -11.29
C ASP A 100 12.06 8.89 -11.71
N LEU A 101 11.60 7.68 -11.39
CA LEU A 101 10.22 7.28 -11.64
C LEU A 101 9.22 8.08 -10.78
N GLN A 102 9.50 8.29 -9.48
CA GLN A 102 8.66 9.13 -8.61
C GLN A 102 8.59 10.56 -9.10
N LEU A 103 9.73 11.15 -9.45
CA LEU A 103 9.80 12.50 -9.99
C LEU A 103 9.05 12.62 -11.31
N SER A 104 9.12 11.58 -12.15
CA SER A 104 8.34 11.53 -13.40
C SER A 104 6.83 11.64 -13.14
N PHE A 105 6.31 10.93 -12.15
CA PHE A 105 4.90 11.00 -11.78
C PHE A 105 4.53 12.36 -11.18
N LEU A 106 5.39 12.94 -10.38
CA LEU A 106 5.20 14.29 -9.83
C LEU A 106 5.15 15.34 -10.94
N LYS A 107 6.10 15.32 -11.89
CA LYS A 107 6.14 16.20 -13.09
C LYS A 107 4.96 15.96 -14.04
N ALA A 108 4.47 14.74 -14.13
CA ALA A 108 3.29 14.41 -14.93
C ALA A 108 2.00 15.08 -14.43
N SER A 109 2.00 15.59 -13.21
CA SER A 109 0.85 16.30 -12.60
C SER A 109 -0.43 15.45 -12.60
N VAL A 110 -0.33 14.17 -12.30
CA VAL A 110 -1.45 13.24 -12.16
C VAL A 110 -1.71 12.95 -10.67
N PRO A 111 -2.95 12.61 -10.26
CA PRO A 111 -3.22 12.32 -8.85
C PRO A 111 -2.61 10.98 -8.37
N GLU A 112 -2.23 10.11 -9.28
CA GLU A 112 -1.65 8.79 -9.00
C GLU A 112 -0.16 8.83 -8.67
N ILE A 113 0.28 9.81 -7.87
CA ILE A 113 1.69 10.09 -7.54
C ILE A 113 2.36 8.88 -6.85
N GLU A 114 1.61 8.09 -6.09
CA GLU A 114 2.11 6.92 -5.35
C GLU A 114 2.18 5.64 -6.20
N THR A 115 1.79 5.68 -7.48
CA THR A 115 1.90 4.50 -8.36
C THR A 115 3.28 3.83 -8.37
N PRO A 116 4.42 4.56 -8.36
CA PRO A 116 5.75 3.95 -8.24
C PRO A 116 5.92 3.09 -6.98
N THR A 117 5.45 3.57 -5.83
CA THR A 117 5.50 2.84 -4.56
C THR A 117 4.61 1.61 -4.60
N ASP A 118 3.36 1.77 -5.03
CA ASP A 118 2.38 0.69 -5.04
C ASP A 118 2.80 -0.47 -5.95
N ILE A 119 3.33 -0.16 -7.14
CA ILE A 119 3.78 -1.18 -8.08
C ILE A 119 5.03 -1.90 -7.58
N ALA A 120 5.95 -1.19 -6.92
CA ALA A 120 7.16 -1.78 -6.35
C ALA A 120 6.82 -2.72 -5.18
N ILE A 121 5.88 -2.37 -4.29
CA ILE A 121 5.40 -3.26 -3.22
C ILE A 121 4.86 -4.56 -3.79
N LEU A 122 3.99 -4.48 -4.81
CA LEU A 122 3.46 -5.67 -5.47
C LEU A 122 4.56 -6.52 -6.10
N ALA A 123 5.51 -5.87 -6.80
CA ALA A 123 6.60 -6.56 -7.48
C ALA A 123 7.52 -7.27 -6.50
N VAL A 124 8.03 -6.59 -5.48
CA VAL A 124 8.94 -7.14 -4.48
C VAL A 124 8.32 -8.34 -3.77
N ASN A 125 7.08 -8.19 -3.27
CA ASN A 125 6.41 -9.28 -2.57
C ASN A 125 6.25 -10.53 -3.45
N HIS A 126 5.91 -10.38 -4.74
CA HIS A 126 5.75 -11.53 -5.64
C HIS A 126 7.09 -12.15 -6.06
N VAL A 127 8.13 -11.33 -6.28
CA VAL A 127 9.49 -11.81 -6.59
C VAL A 127 10.01 -12.65 -5.43
N ILE A 128 10.00 -12.12 -4.22
CA ILE A 128 10.51 -12.82 -3.03
C ILE A 128 9.67 -14.06 -2.71
N ALA A 129 8.34 -13.99 -2.83
CA ALA A 129 7.48 -15.17 -2.66
C ALA A 129 7.83 -16.28 -3.67
N SER A 130 8.05 -15.91 -4.94
CA SER A 130 8.44 -16.87 -5.99
C SER A 130 9.81 -17.49 -5.76
N GLN A 131 10.80 -16.70 -5.34
CA GLN A 131 12.16 -17.16 -5.05
C GLN A 131 12.20 -18.15 -3.87
N ASN A 132 11.30 -18.00 -2.90
CA ASN A 132 11.20 -18.84 -1.71
C ASN A 132 10.11 -19.92 -1.80
N ASN A 133 9.54 -20.20 -2.98
CA ASN A 133 8.44 -21.14 -3.21
C ASN A 133 7.18 -20.88 -2.36
N ILE A 134 6.99 -19.65 -1.88
CA ILE A 134 5.83 -19.26 -1.08
C ILE A 134 4.63 -19.06 -2.01
N LYS A 135 3.48 -19.64 -1.63
CA LYS A 135 2.24 -19.57 -2.42
C LYS A 135 1.24 -18.55 -1.88
N TYR A 136 1.43 -18.06 -0.67
CA TYR A 136 0.52 -17.11 -0.04
C TYR A 136 1.26 -15.86 0.43
N ILE A 137 0.81 -14.71 -0.06
CA ILE A 137 1.18 -13.39 0.44
C ILE A 137 0.03 -12.91 1.30
N ILE A 138 0.27 -12.64 2.58
CA ILE A 138 -0.74 -12.09 3.48
C ILE A 138 -0.53 -10.57 3.56
N SER A 139 -1.57 -9.82 3.20
CA SER A 139 -1.58 -8.36 3.18
C SER A 139 -2.36 -7.78 4.35
N GLY A 140 -1.92 -6.65 4.88
CA GLY A 140 -2.63 -5.84 5.87
C GLY A 140 -3.78 -5.00 5.31
N GLY A 141 -3.99 -4.96 3.98
CA GLY A 141 -5.13 -4.25 3.39
C GLY A 141 -6.46 -4.77 3.93
N ASN A 142 -7.41 -3.87 4.18
CA ASN A 142 -8.70 -4.24 4.76
C ASN A 142 -9.85 -3.33 4.31
N TYR A 143 -11.05 -3.89 4.29
CA TYR A 143 -12.25 -3.15 3.91
C TYR A 143 -12.83 -2.28 5.04
N VAL A 144 -12.31 -2.35 6.24
CA VAL A 144 -12.80 -1.60 7.40
C VAL A 144 -12.31 -0.15 7.37
N THR A 145 -11.10 0.08 6.84
CA THR A 145 -10.47 1.40 6.75
C THR A 145 -10.11 1.83 5.31
N GLU A 146 -10.11 0.90 4.33
CA GLU A 146 -9.66 1.14 2.94
C GLU A 146 -10.70 0.72 1.88
N GLY A 147 -11.94 0.49 2.28
CA GLY A 147 -12.97 -0.07 1.38
C GLY A 147 -13.53 0.92 0.35
N ILE A 148 -13.35 2.22 0.54
CA ILE A 148 -13.87 3.27 -0.34
C ILE A 148 -12.73 4.06 -0.96
N LEU A 149 -12.66 4.07 -2.30
CA LEU A 149 -11.78 4.95 -3.06
C LEU A 149 -12.51 5.42 -4.31
N PRO A 150 -12.73 6.73 -4.50
CA PRO A 150 -13.38 7.27 -5.69
C PRO A 150 -12.60 6.93 -6.96
N LYS A 151 -13.28 6.45 -7.99
CA LYS A 151 -12.64 6.06 -9.27
C LYS A 151 -11.93 7.20 -9.98
N SER A 152 -12.27 8.44 -9.67
CA SER A 152 -11.62 9.64 -10.21
C SER A 152 -10.28 9.97 -9.54
N TRP A 153 -9.97 9.34 -8.41
CA TRP A 153 -8.78 9.63 -7.61
C TRP A 153 -7.63 8.66 -7.89
N HIS A 154 -7.86 7.62 -8.65
CA HIS A 154 -6.84 6.62 -8.93
C HIS A 154 -6.99 6.01 -10.33
N TYR A 155 -5.89 5.50 -10.81
CA TYR A 155 -5.82 4.65 -11.99
C TYR A 155 -5.13 3.32 -11.63
N ASP A 156 -5.26 2.31 -12.49
CA ASP A 156 -4.75 0.97 -12.21
C ASP A 156 -3.21 0.95 -12.22
N VAL A 157 -2.62 0.70 -11.07
CA VAL A 157 -1.16 0.68 -10.85
C VAL A 157 -0.44 -0.38 -11.70
N LYS A 158 -1.16 -1.42 -12.19
CA LYS A 158 -0.59 -2.49 -13.02
C LYS A 158 -0.54 -2.16 -14.51
N ASP A 159 -1.03 -1.00 -14.91
CA ASP A 159 -0.89 -0.56 -16.30
C ASP A 159 0.51 -0.04 -16.61
N TYR A 160 1.43 -0.98 -16.86
CA TYR A 160 2.82 -0.63 -17.19
C TYR A 160 2.95 0.26 -18.44
N LYS A 161 1.99 0.20 -19.38
CA LYS A 161 2.00 1.11 -20.53
C LYS A 161 1.78 2.57 -20.09
N TYR A 162 0.95 2.79 -19.08
CA TYR A 162 0.74 4.10 -18.47
C TYR A 162 2.02 4.58 -17.77
N ILE A 163 2.58 3.74 -16.90
CA ILE A 163 3.83 4.03 -16.20
C ILE A 163 4.94 4.39 -17.20
N LYS A 164 5.15 3.53 -18.20
CA LYS A 164 6.16 3.75 -19.24
C LYS A 164 5.91 5.02 -20.07
N SER A 165 4.65 5.38 -20.30
CA SER A 165 4.29 6.59 -21.03
C SER A 165 4.65 7.87 -20.28
N ILE A 166 4.43 7.89 -18.96
CA ILE A 166 4.85 8.98 -18.08
C ILE A 166 6.37 9.06 -18.00
N HIS A 167 7.00 7.94 -17.70
CA HIS A 167 8.45 7.89 -17.54
C HIS A 167 9.18 8.29 -18.82
N LYS A 168 8.73 7.84 -19.99
CA LYS A 168 9.33 8.26 -21.30
C LYS A 168 9.26 9.78 -21.52
N GLN A 169 8.28 10.46 -20.93
CA GLN A 169 8.10 11.92 -21.12
C GLN A 169 8.88 12.74 -20.10
N TYR A 170 9.04 12.24 -18.88
CA TYR A 170 9.58 12.99 -17.75
C TYR A 170 10.80 12.35 -17.09
N GLY A 171 11.05 11.07 -17.33
CA GLY A 171 12.19 10.34 -16.78
C GLY A 171 13.46 10.61 -17.56
N THR A 172 14.57 10.40 -16.89
CA THR A 172 15.93 10.64 -17.41
C THR A 172 16.80 9.39 -17.34
N LYS A 173 16.39 8.36 -16.58
CA LYS A 173 17.14 7.12 -16.37
C LYS A 173 16.41 5.93 -16.96
N ASP A 174 17.11 4.85 -17.26
CA ASP A 174 16.47 3.56 -17.53
C ASP A 174 15.95 2.93 -16.22
N LEU A 175 14.97 2.03 -16.31
CA LEU A 175 14.36 1.34 -15.18
C LEU A 175 14.72 -0.16 -15.20
N ASP A 176 16.01 -0.48 -15.30
CA ASP A 176 16.45 -1.85 -15.50
C ASP A 176 16.48 -2.69 -14.22
N ASN A 177 16.74 -2.02 -13.08
CA ASN A 177 16.84 -2.66 -11.77
C ASN A 177 15.55 -2.58 -10.94
N LEU A 178 14.59 -1.73 -11.35
CA LEU A 178 13.32 -1.66 -10.62
C LEU A 178 12.44 -2.88 -10.88
N PRO A 179 11.99 -3.56 -9.83
CA PRO A 179 11.05 -4.64 -9.98
C PRO A 179 9.68 -4.09 -10.43
N ILE A 180 9.27 -4.42 -11.64
CA ILE A 180 7.98 -4.00 -12.21
C ILE A 180 6.99 -5.14 -12.10
N PHE A 181 5.72 -4.80 -11.77
CA PHE A 181 4.60 -5.73 -11.71
C PHE A 181 3.49 -5.26 -12.64
N ASP A 182 3.31 -5.98 -13.73
CA ASP A 182 2.26 -5.74 -14.70
C ASP A 182 1.25 -6.89 -14.76
N TYR A 183 0.23 -6.76 -15.57
CA TYR A 183 -0.79 -7.82 -15.75
C TYR A 183 -0.22 -9.15 -16.23
N LYS A 184 0.83 -9.15 -17.04
CA LYS A 184 1.47 -10.38 -17.51
C LYS A 184 2.13 -11.10 -16.35
N LYS A 185 2.86 -10.35 -15.52
CA LYS A 185 3.48 -10.88 -14.30
C LYS A 185 2.42 -11.32 -13.28
N GLU A 186 1.33 -10.56 -13.11
CA GLU A 186 0.21 -10.98 -12.25
C GLU A 186 -0.35 -12.35 -12.70
N MET A 187 -0.63 -12.52 -13.99
CA MET A 187 -1.13 -13.78 -14.55
C MET A 187 -0.10 -14.91 -14.38
N TYR A 188 1.19 -14.64 -14.64
CA TYR A 188 2.26 -15.60 -14.42
C TYR A 188 2.36 -16.03 -12.96
N TYR A 189 2.42 -15.09 -12.01
CA TYR A 189 2.51 -15.44 -10.60
C TYR A 189 1.25 -16.18 -10.11
N LYS A 190 0.08 -15.77 -10.56
CA LYS A 190 -1.19 -16.38 -10.15
C LYS A 190 -1.41 -17.77 -10.72
N PHE A 191 -1.17 -17.98 -12.02
CA PHE A 191 -1.53 -19.22 -12.70
C PHE A 191 -0.36 -20.17 -12.89
N VAL A 192 0.86 -19.68 -13.07
CA VAL A 192 2.04 -20.54 -13.24
C VAL A 192 2.72 -20.82 -11.89
N LYS A 193 2.92 -19.78 -11.08
CA LYS A 193 3.56 -19.91 -9.76
C LYS A 193 2.57 -20.29 -8.64
N GLY A 194 1.27 -20.11 -8.85
CA GLY A 194 0.21 -20.39 -7.87
C GLY A 194 0.19 -19.43 -6.68
N ILE A 195 0.80 -18.24 -6.80
CA ILE A 195 0.88 -17.25 -5.73
C ILE A 195 -0.45 -16.51 -5.61
N ARG A 196 -0.96 -16.37 -4.39
CA ARG A 196 -2.23 -15.72 -4.07
C ARG A 196 -2.05 -14.73 -2.93
N MET A 197 -2.69 -13.56 -3.05
CA MET A 197 -2.75 -12.58 -1.98
C MET A 197 -4.00 -12.79 -1.13
N ILE A 198 -3.84 -12.76 0.19
CA ILE A 198 -4.91 -12.93 1.18
C ILE A 198 -4.96 -11.67 2.05
N TYR A 199 -6.15 -11.11 2.22
CA TYR A 199 -6.43 -9.96 3.09
C TYR A 199 -7.03 -10.47 4.39
N ILE A 200 -6.17 -10.94 5.30
CA ILE A 200 -6.58 -11.68 6.51
C ILE A 200 -7.45 -10.84 7.46
N LEU A 201 -7.22 -9.52 7.51
CA LEU A 201 -7.94 -8.62 8.40
C LEU A 201 -9.45 -8.54 8.09
N ASN A 202 -9.88 -8.92 6.88
CA ASN A 202 -11.29 -8.96 6.51
C ASN A 202 -12.05 -10.15 7.14
N TYR A 203 -11.34 -11.13 7.68
CA TYR A 203 -11.92 -12.33 8.30
C TYR A 203 -11.91 -12.30 9.82
N ILE A 204 -11.46 -11.22 10.44
CA ILE A 204 -11.45 -11.01 11.89
C ILE A 204 -12.26 -9.78 12.26
N LYS A 205 -12.71 -9.71 13.51
CA LYS A 205 -13.27 -8.47 14.05
C LYS A 205 -12.13 -7.45 14.20
N TYR A 206 -11.95 -6.62 13.18
CA TYR A 206 -10.87 -5.66 13.11
C TYR A 206 -11.32 -4.30 13.67
N ASN A 207 -10.63 -3.82 14.71
CA ASN A 207 -10.80 -2.49 15.28
C ASN A 207 -9.42 -1.82 15.40
N PRO A 208 -9.15 -0.72 14.67
CA PRO A 208 -7.86 -0.06 14.69
C PRO A 208 -7.38 0.38 16.08
N ASN A 209 -8.29 0.78 16.98
CA ASN A 209 -7.92 1.21 18.33
C ASN A 209 -7.45 0.03 19.19
N GLU A 210 -8.16 -1.11 19.15
CA GLU A 210 -7.76 -2.34 19.85
C GLU A 210 -6.43 -2.89 19.30
N VAL A 211 -6.23 -2.75 18.00
CA VAL A 211 -4.97 -3.13 17.33
C VAL A 211 -3.83 -2.24 17.79
N LEU A 212 -4.05 -0.93 17.85
CA LEU A 212 -3.06 0.03 18.34
C LEU A 212 -2.63 -0.29 19.77
N GLU A 213 -3.59 -0.48 20.69
CA GLU A 213 -3.32 -0.86 22.07
C GLU A 213 -2.51 -2.16 22.16
N THR A 214 -2.88 -3.17 21.37
CA THR A 214 -2.16 -4.45 21.31
C THR A 214 -0.71 -4.25 20.87
N LEU A 215 -0.48 -3.52 19.78
CA LEU A 215 0.86 -3.33 19.25
C LEU A 215 1.72 -2.46 20.17
N GLN A 216 1.17 -1.43 20.80
CA GLN A 216 1.89 -0.63 21.78
C GLN A 216 2.31 -1.46 22.99
N LYS A 217 1.40 -2.24 23.55
CA LYS A 217 1.65 -3.07 24.72
C LYS A 217 2.63 -4.21 24.45
N GLU A 218 2.46 -4.92 23.35
CA GLU A 218 3.21 -6.15 23.07
C GLU A 218 4.57 -5.88 22.40
N PHE A 219 4.68 -4.78 21.59
CA PHE A 219 5.80 -4.56 20.68
C PHE A 219 6.49 -3.22 20.83
N ASP A 220 6.12 -2.37 21.80
CA ASP A 220 6.63 -0.99 21.93
C ASP A 220 6.42 -0.20 20.61
N TRP A 221 5.34 -0.51 19.89
CA TRP A 221 5.01 0.11 18.63
C TRP A 221 4.63 1.58 18.86
N GLN A 222 5.20 2.47 18.06
CA GLN A 222 4.99 3.92 18.21
C GLN A 222 3.97 4.42 17.20
N TYR A 223 2.98 5.19 17.68
CA TYR A 223 1.97 5.82 16.84
C TYR A 223 2.53 7.07 16.13
N TYR A 224 2.19 7.25 14.86
CA TYR A 224 2.63 8.35 14.01
C TYR A 224 1.46 9.19 13.45
N ASN A 225 0.40 9.32 14.22
CA ASN A 225 -0.78 10.20 14.07
C ASN A 225 -1.78 9.88 12.96
N TRP A 226 -1.42 9.19 11.87
CA TRP A 226 -2.36 8.84 10.81
C TRP A 226 -1.87 7.65 9.99
N LYS A 227 -2.80 7.07 9.19
CA LYS A 227 -2.51 5.93 8.34
C LYS A 227 -1.48 6.30 7.23
N HIS A 228 -0.55 5.38 6.94
CA HIS A 228 0.52 5.49 5.93
C HIS A 228 1.60 6.56 6.20
N TYR A 229 1.62 7.16 7.41
CA TYR A 229 2.62 8.16 7.77
C TYR A 229 3.94 7.55 8.28
N GLU A 230 4.12 6.23 8.16
CA GLU A 230 5.40 5.55 8.27
C GLU A 230 6.36 5.92 7.13
N SER A 231 5.83 6.42 5.98
CA SER A 231 6.60 6.95 4.86
C SER A 231 6.49 8.48 4.80
N LEU A 232 7.63 9.18 4.82
CA LEU A 232 7.67 10.64 4.76
C LEU A 232 7.09 11.19 3.45
N TYR A 233 7.39 10.53 2.32
CA TYR A 233 6.88 10.94 1.02
C TYR A 233 5.37 10.76 0.93
N THR A 234 4.86 9.60 1.31
CA THR A 234 3.41 9.32 1.33
C THR A 234 2.67 10.30 2.25
N GLN A 235 3.25 10.60 3.43
CA GLN A 235 2.70 11.61 4.32
C GLN A 235 2.59 12.98 3.63
N PHE A 236 3.66 13.43 2.97
CA PHE A 236 3.70 14.73 2.30
C PHE A 236 2.74 14.78 1.09
N VAL A 237 2.67 13.70 0.31
CA VAL A 237 1.73 13.57 -0.79
C VAL A 237 0.28 13.66 -0.29
N GLN A 238 -0.09 12.88 0.72
CA GLN A 238 -1.47 12.84 1.21
C GLN A 238 -1.88 14.08 2.00
N LYS A 239 -0.96 14.67 2.78
CA LYS A 239 -1.25 15.88 3.56
C LYS A 239 -1.24 17.14 2.71
N TYR A 240 -0.31 17.28 1.76
CA TYR A 240 -0.08 18.52 1.06
C TYR A 240 -0.36 18.47 -0.45
N ILE A 241 0.34 17.59 -1.19
CA ILE A 241 0.27 17.65 -2.66
C ILE A 241 -1.13 17.34 -3.16
N LEU A 242 -1.75 16.27 -2.69
CA LEU A 242 -3.09 15.87 -3.14
C LEU A 242 -4.17 16.89 -2.76
N PRO A 243 -4.22 17.42 -1.52
CA PRO A 243 -5.18 18.48 -1.18
C PRO A 243 -4.94 19.78 -1.92
N ALA A 244 -3.70 20.27 -1.98
CA ALA A 244 -3.39 21.57 -2.54
C ALA A 244 -3.53 21.62 -4.07
N LYS A 245 -3.10 20.56 -4.76
CA LYS A 245 -3.06 20.54 -6.23
C LYS A 245 -4.31 19.93 -6.86
N PHE A 246 -4.85 18.86 -6.26
CA PHE A 246 -5.93 18.08 -6.85
C PHE A 246 -7.25 18.17 -6.09
N ASN A 247 -7.28 18.88 -4.97
CA ASN A 247 -8.46 18.94 -4.07
C ASN A 247 -8.90 17.56 -3.58
N ILE A 248 -7.93 16.65 -3.37
CA ILE A 248 -8.12 15.29 -2.91
C ILE A 248 -7.65 15.19 -1.46
N ASP A 249 -8.57 14.94 -0.53
CA ASP A 249 -8.26 14.66 0.87
C ASP A 249 -8.55 13.18 1.18
N TYR A 250 -7.51 12.37 1.27
CA TYR A 250 -7.61 10.93 1.53
C TYR A 250 -8.26 10.60 2.87
N ARG A 251 -8.26 11.51 3.85
CA ARG A 251 -8.96 11.31 5.11
C ARG A 251 -10.46 11.06 4.88
N LYS A 252 -11.05 11.69 3.86
CA LYS A 252 -12.47 11.49 3.49
C LYS A 252 -12.77 10.05 3.09
N THR A 253 -11.84 9.37 2.42
CA THR A 253 -12.05 7.96 2.02
C THR A 253 -11.97 7.02 3.21
N THR A 254 -10.96 7.21 4.06
CA THR A 254 -10.77 6.43 5.28
C THR A 254 -11.97 6.61 6.23
N LEU A 255 -12.32 7.85 6.54
CA LEU A 255 -13.44 8.16 7.44
C LEU A 255 -14.78 7.66 6.87
N SER A 256 -15.03 7.81 5.56
CA SER A 256 -16.23 7.26 4.92
C SER A 256 -16.29 5.73 5.04
N THR A 257 -15.15 5.07 4.90
CA THR A 257 -15.05 3.62 5.08
C THR A 257 -15.34 3.23 6.53
N MET A 258 -14.78 3.94 7.49
CA MET A 258 -14.99 3.71 8.93
C MET A 258 -16.45 3.92 9.33
N ILE A 259 -17.12 4.94 8.78
CA ILE A 259 -18.58 5.13 8.97
C ILE A 259 -19.34 3.93 8.43
N CYS A 260 -19.05 3.49 7.20
CA CYS A 260 -19.72 2.35 6.58
C CYS A 260 -19.47 1.03 7.32
N SER A 261 -18.37 0.93 8.03
CA SER A 261 -17.98 -0.24 8.85
C SER A 261 -18.49 -0.14 10.30
N GLY A 262 -19.15 0.97 10.67
CA GLY A 262 -19.69 1.18 12.02
C GLY A 262 -18.64 1.48 13.10
N LEU A 263 -17.41 1.88 12.71
CA LEU A 263 -16.33 2.21 13.65
C LEU A 263 -16.47 3.61 14.25
N ILE A 264 -16.98 4.54 13.47
CA ILE A 264 -17.22 5.93 13.89
C ILE A 264 -18.55 6.42 13.36
N THR A 265 -19.09 7.45 13.98
CA THR A 265 -20.27 8.17 13.49
C THR A 265 -19.89 9.18 12.41
N ARG A 266 -20.89 9.66 11.66
CA ARG A 266 -20.71 10.73 10.69
C ARG A 266 -20.25 12.05 11.36
N ASP A 267 -20.77 12.34 12.54
CA ASP A 267 -20.47 13.57 13.26
C ASP A 267 -19.01 13.58 13.76
N GLU A 268 -18.52 12.46 14.30
CA GLU A 268 -17.09 12.29 14.63
C GLU A 268 -16.19 12.49 13.41
N ALA A 269 -16.58 11.91 12.27
CA ALA A 269 -15.81 12.09 11.03
C ALA A 269 -15.79 13.54 10.54
N LEU A 270 -16.91 14.26 10.66
CA LEU A 270 -17.01 15.68 10.31
C LEU A 270 -16.17 16.54 11.26
N GLU A 271 -16.10 16.20 12.54
CA GLU A 271 -15.25 16.88 13.52
C GLU A 271 -13.76 16.79 13.13
N ILE A 272 -13.29 15.58 12.81
CA ILE A 272 -11.91 15.34 12.34
C ILE A 272 -11.59 16.17 11.07
N LEU A 273 -12.56 16.32 10.17
CA LEU A 273 -12.38 17.05 8.92
C LEU A 273 -12.42 18.58 9.07
N LYS A 274 -12.77 19.13 10.24
CA LYS A 274 -12.66 20.59 10.50
C LYS A 274 -11.20 21.04 10.47
N GLU A 275 -10.29 20.21 10.91
CA GLU A 275 -8.87 20.49 10.78
C GLU A 275 -8.44 20.40 9.31
N LYS A 276 -7.66 21.39 8.85
CA LYS A 276 -7.03 21.30 7.53
C LYS A 276 -6.05 20.14 7.48
N PRO A 277 -5.87 19.47 6.32
CA PRO A 277 -4.94 18.34 6.21
C PRO A 277 -3.48 18.74 6.45
N TYR A 278 -3.15 20.01 6.29
CA TYR A 278 -1.82 20.59 6.54
C TYR A 278 -1.92 22.04 7.02
N ASN A 279 -0.85 22.50 7.66
CA ASN A 279 -0.61 23.91 7.94
C ASN A 279 0.70 24.36 7.25
N GLN A 280 0.94 25.67 7.18
CA GLN A 280 2.11 26.21 6.49
C GLN A 280 3.42 25.78 7.15
N THR A 281 3.49 25.74 8.47
CA THR A 281 4.69 25.30 9.20
C THR A 281 5.11 23.88 8.78
N TYR A 282 4.17 22.96 8.66
CA TYR A 282 4.44 21.60 8.18
C TYR A 282 5.03 21.60 6.76
N VAL A 283 4.43 22.40 5.85
CA VAL A 283 4.91 22.48 4.47
C VAL A 283 6.32 23.07 4.41
N ASP A 284 6.57 24.15 5.14
CA ASP A 284 7.87 24.82 5.16
C ASP A 284 8.98 23.93 5.76
N THR A 285 8.62 23.04 6.68
CA THR A 285 9.56 22.09 7.29
C THR A 285 9.84 20.90 6.36
N ILE A 286 8.81 20.30 5.76
CA ILE A 286 8.96 19.02 5.05
C ILE A 286 9.30 19.20 3.58
N LYS A 287 8.79 20.24 2.92
CA LYS A 287 9.06 20.49 1.50
C LYS A 287 10.56 20.55 1.16
N PRO A 288 11.42 21.27 1.90
CA PRO A 288 12.86 21.26 1.61
C PRO A 288 13.48 19.84 1.65
N ILE A 289 13.09 19.03 2.62
CA ILE A 289 13.58 17.64 2.76
C ILE A 289 13.17 16.78 1.55
N ILE A 290 11.92 16.93 1.10
CA ILE A 290 11.43 16.23 -0.09
C ILE A 290 12.17 16.69 -1.34
N CYS A 291 12.35 18.01 -1.52
CA CYS A 291 13.07 18.57 -2.66
C CYS A 291 14.53 18.11 -2.69
N GLU A 292 15.23 18.14 -1.56
CA GLU A 292 16.60 17.66 -1.43
C GLU A 292 16.72 16.16 -1.83
N LYS A 293 15.86 15.32 -1.28
CA LYS A 293 15.86 13.87 -1.61
C LYS A 293 15.49 13.58 -3.07
N LEU A 294 14.62 14.37 -3.66
CA LEU A 294 14.27 14.24 -5.09
C LEU A 294 15.30 14.92 -6.01
N GLU A 295 16.28 15.63 -5.45
CA GLU A 295 17.29 16.43 -6.19
C GLU A 295 16.67 17.46 -7.12
N ILE A 296 15.66 18.17 -6.64
CA ILE A 296 15.03 19.30 -7.35
C ILE A 296 15.07 20.56 -6.50
N SER A 297 15.06 21.71 -7.16
CA SER A 297 14.95 22.99 -6.45
C SER A 297 13.54 23.20 -5.89
N ILE A 298 13.43 24.10 -4.91
CA ILE A 298 12.13 24.55 -4.39
C ILE A 298 11.30 25.22 -5.50
N ASP A 299 11.96 25.97 -6.39
CA ASP A 299 11.28 26.63 -7.51
C ASP A 299 10.74 25.60 -8.51
N GLU A 300 11.53 24.58 -8.87
CA GLU A 300 11.05 23.47 -9.71
C GLU A 300 9.86 22.76 -9.07
N PHE A 301 9.90 22.52 -7.75
CA PHE A 301 8.76 21.93 -7.04
C PHE A 301 7.53 22.86 -7.09
N ASN A 302 7.71 24.16 -6.90
CA ASN A 302 6.61 25.12 -6.98
C ASN A 302 6.00 25.18 -8.40
N ASP A 303 6.82 25.12 -9.44
CA ASP A 303 6.36 25.01 -10.84
C ASP A 303 5.54 23.74 -11.07
N ILE A 304 6.01 22.61 -10.54
CA ILE A 304 5.25 21.36 -10.57
C ILE A 304 3.89 21.52 -9.87
N MET A 305 3.85 22.18 -8.72
CA MET A 305 2.60 22.42 -7.99
C MET A 305 1.63 23.34 -8.75
N GLN A 306 2.13 24.32 -9.50
CA GLN A 306 1.33 25.23 -10.30
C GLN A 306 0.91 24.65 -11.65
N ALA A 307 1.62 23.64 -12.15
CA ALA A 307 1.31 23.01 -13.42
C ALA A 307 -0.13 22.45 -13.44
N LYS A 308 -0.80 22.60 -14.57
CA LYS A 308 -2.20 22.13 -14.73
C LYS A 308 -2.33 20.64 -14.43
N PRO A 309 -3.27 20.22 -13.55
CA PRO A 309 -3.55 18.83 -13.30
C PRO A 309 -3.92 18.07 -14.57
N LYS A 310 -3.36 16.88 -14.72
CA LYS A 310 -3.64 15.93 -15.78
C LYS A 310 -4.28 14.66 -15.20
N THR A 311 -4.68 13.77 -16.07
CA THR A 311 -5.28 12.48 -15.74
C THR A 311 -4.61 11.36 -16.53
N TYR A 312 -4.86 10.12 -16.18
CA TYR A 312 -4.37 8.97 -16.96
C TYR A 312 -4.77 9.03 -18.45
N LYS A 313 -5.83 9.81 -18.82
CA LYS A 313 -6.29 9.97 -20.21
C LYS A 313 -5.32 10.79 -21.07
N ASP A 314 -4.50 11.61 -20.44
CA ASP A 314 -3.51 12.46 -21.11
C ASP A 314 -2.24 11.67 -21.50
N PHE A 315 -2.17 10.38 -21.09
CA PHE A 315 -1.04 9.49 -21.33
C PHE A 315 -1.48 8.21 -22.04
N LYS A 316 -0.53 7.57 -22.77
CA LYS A 316 -0.79 6.26 -23.38
C LYS A 316 -1.02 5.23 -22.30
N ASN A 317 -2.15 4.51 -22.36
CA ASN A 317 -2.55 3.53 -21.36
C ASN A 317 -3.26 2.32 -22.00
N SER A 318 -3.55 1.31 -21.20
CA SER A 318 -4.19 0.07 -21.62
C SER A 318 -5.65 -0.07 -21.15
N LYS A 319 -6.27 0.98 -20.62
CA LYS A 319 -7.57 0.92 -19.94
C LYS A 319 -8.63 0.12 -20.71
N ARG A 320 -8.85 0.44 -21.99
CA ARG A 320 -9.89 -0.25 -22.80
C ARG A 320 -9.63 -1.76 -22.91
N LYS A 321 -8.35 -2.12 -23.12
CA LYS A 321 -7.93 -3.53 -23.21
C LYS A 321 -8.13 -4.25 -21.88
N LEU A 322 -7.81 -3.60 -20.76
CA LEU A 322 -7.93 -4.16 -19.43
C LEU A 322 -9.38 -4.32 -19.00
N GLU A 323 -10.23 -3.33 -19.25
CA GLU A 323 -11.68 -3.45 -19.00
C GLU A 323 -12.29 -4.63 -19.76
N PHE A 324 -11.87 -4.88 -20.99
CA PHE A 324 -12.30 -6.04 -21.78
C PHE A 324 -11.81 -7.35 -21.14
N ILE A 325 -10.55 -7.45 -20.77
CA ILE A 325 -9.97 -8.64 -20.10
C ILE A 325 -10.69 -8.90 -18.76
N TYR A 326 -10.90 -7.88 -17.94
CA TYR A 326 -11.64 -8.02 -16.67
C TYR A 326 -13.11 -8.42 -16.88
N LYS A 327 -13.75 -7.97 -17.97
CA LYS A 327 -15.11 -8.39 -18.31
C LYS A 327 -15.16 -9.88 -18.63
N ILE A 328 -14.19 -10.38 -19.39
CA ILE A 328 -14.06 -11.81 -19.70
C ILE A 328 -13.78 -12.61 -18.42
N TYR A 329 -12.79 -12.19 -17.64
CA TYR A 329 -12.41 -12.86 -16.38
C TYR A 329 -13.60 -13.01 -15.44
N ARG A 330 -14.38 -11.95 -15.23
CA ARG A 330 -15.59 -11.99 -14.39
C ARG A 330 -16.66 -12.93 -14.92
N LYS A 331 -16.75 -13.12 -16.22
CA LYS A 331 -17.72 -14.09 -16.82
C LYS A 331 -17.32 -15.54 -16.63
N LEU A 332 -16.01 -15.81 -16.51
CA LEU A 332 -15.47 -17.17 -16.42
C LEU A 332 -15.30 -17.66 -14.98
N PHE A 333 -15.15 -16.74 -14.01
CA PHE A 333 -14.73 -17.08 -12.66
C PHE A 333 -15.63 -16.50 -11.54
N ASN A 334 -16.70 -15.79 -11.89
CA ASN A 334 -17.83 -15.40 -11.05
C ASN A 334 -19.14 -15.95 -11.60
#